data_2bd134303654ba63f9483deaf1bed607
#
_entry.id   2bd134303654ba63f9483deaf1bed607
#
_cell.length_a   1.000
_cell.length_b   1.000
_cell.length_c   1.000
_cell.angle_alpha   90.00
_cell.angle_beta   90.00
_cell.angle_gamma   90.00
#
_symmetry.space_group_name_H-M   'P 1'
#
loop_
_entity.id
_entity.type
_entity.pdbx_description
1 polymer ?
#
loop_
_entity_poly.entity_id
_entity_poly.type
_entity_poly.pdbx_seq_one_letter_code
_entity_poly.pdbx_strand_id
1 'polypeptide(L)'
;MQIRKLDTTQKSERARFVDFIFDLYKDHPLWVPPFRSEAMKTLDASKHPFYEHSYADFFVVEEGSQVLGRIAMLENRSFNNFHNTKTAFFGYFEVVENIDVARMLLQKAIEWAKAHDLDTLIGPRGVIGIDGSVLVEGFEHRPAMTIPYNYPYYDAFIKDSGFEKDTDYLSGYASGDHELPPRLYDIAAKVKAKRGFSIKTFSSKDEIRQWIPRAMAIHREAMSGLHSFFPPSEAETREVINSLLMIVDPSLIKLVMKDDEIAGFLIAYHDVSAGLQKAGGRLFPFGWFHILRDRRKTDWVNINGLGLLPQYRGLGANAVLYTELRDTIAAHGFKHMDIVQVNETNFNSRSDMETMEIKWYKRHRHYKMIF
;
A
#
# COMPACT_ATOMS: atom_id res chain seq x y z
N MET A 1 -25.30 21.83 5.06
CA MET A 1 -24.50 20.61 5.05
C MET A 1 -25.08 19.58 6.02
N GLN A 2 -25.11 18.30 5.64
CA GLN A 2 -25.53 17.18 6.50
C GLN A 2 -24.61 15.98 6.31
N ILE A 3 -24.39 15.21 7.40
CA ILE A 3 -23.68 13.93 7.32
C ILE A 3 -24.68 12.80 7.23
N ARG A 4 -24.44 11.85 6.30
CA ARG A 4 -25.36 10.73 6.05
C ARG A 4 -24.60 9.41 5.95
N LYS A 5 -25.11 8.37 6.62
CA LYS A 5 -24.66 6.99 6.44
C LYS A 5 -25.20 6.45 5.13
N LEU A 6 -24.35 5.77 4.38
CA LEU A 6 -24.72 5.15 3.10
C LEU A 6 -25.23 3.72 3.30
N ASP A 7 -26.24 3.33 2.53
CA ASP A 7 -26.65 1.94 2.38
C ASP A 7 -25.82 1.26 1.28
N THR A 8 -24.72 0.62 1.67
CA THR A 8 -23.79 -0.04 0.72
C THR A 8 -24.38 -1.30 0.05
N THR A 9 -25.59 -1.76 0.41
CA THR A 9 -26.27 -2.80 -0.36
C THR A 9 -26.71 -2.25 -1.72
N GLN A 10 -26.98 -0.94 -1.81
CA GLN A 10 -27.39 -0.26 -3.03
C GLN A 10 -26.16 0.17 -3.87
N LYS A 11 -26.15 -0.24 -5.14
CA LYS A 11 -25.07 0.09 -6.07
C LYS A 11 -24.92 1.60 -6.29
N SER A 12 -26.03 2.36 -6.29
CA SER A 12 -26.03 3.83 -6.43
C SER A 12 -25.32 4.52 -5.26
N GLU A 13 -25.52 4.04 -4.04
CA GLU A 13 -24.89 4.59 -2.84
C GLU A 13 -23.38 4.30 -2.83
N ARG A 14 -22.98 3.06 -3.20
CA ARG A 14 -21.55 2.75 -3.39
C ARG A 14 -20.93 3.63 -4.45
N ALA A 15 -21.63 3.83 -5.59
CA ALA A 15 -21.14 4.71 -6.65
C ALA A 15 -20.97 6.15 -6.16
N ARG A 16 -21.92 6.69 -5.39
CA ARG A 16 -21.84 8.02 -4.81
C ARG A 16 -20.60 8.20 -3.94
N PHE A 17 -20.27 7.22 -3.12
CA PHE A 17 -19.07 7.24 -2.31
C PHE A 17 -17.80 7.16 -3.15
N VAL A 18 -17.76 6.22 -4.10
CA VAL A 18 -16.57 5.97 -4.92
C VAL A 18 -16.30 7.11 -5.88
N ASP A 19 -17.33 7.62 -6.55
CA ASP A 19 -17.17 8.61 -7.62
C ASP A 19 -16.72 9.97 -7.10
N PHE A 20 -16.95 10.30 -5.83
CA PHE A 20 -16.52 11.55 -5.22
C PHE A 20 -15.02 11.84 -5.42
N ILE A 21 -14.13 10.87 -5.28
CA ILE A 21 -12.69 11.10 -5.49
C ILE A 21 -12.33 11.41 -6.94
N PHE A 22 -13.07 10.82 -7.89
CA PHE A 22 -12.84 11.09 -9.30
C PHE A 22 -13.26 12.53 -9.66
N ASP A 23 -14.26 13.06 -8.98
CA ASP A 23 -14.67 14.47 -9.13
C ASP A 23 -13.70 15.39 -8.39
N LEU A 24 -13.28 15.04 -7.16
CA LEU A 24 -12.38 15.84 -6.32
C LEU A 24 -11.00 16.06 -6.98
N TYR A 25 -10.45 15.01 -7.60
CA TYR A 25 -9.11 15.03 -8.17
C TYR A 25 -9.08 15.06 -9.70
N LYS A 26 -10.20 15.29 -10.39
CA LYS A 26 -10.32 15.17 -11.86
C LYS A 26 -9.27 15.97 -12.65
N ASP A 27 -8.88 17.13 -12.13
CA ASP A 27 -7.94 18.04 -12.78
C ASP A 27 -6.54 18.02 -12.13
N HIS A 28 -6.31 17.11 -11.17
CA HIS A 28 -5.03 17.04 -10.45
C HIS A 28 -4.02 16.19 -11.23
N PRO A 29 -2.88 16.78 -11.71
CA PRO A 29 -1.97 16.11 -12.64
C PRO A 29 -1.20 14.92 -12.02
N LEU A 30 -1.04 14.90 -10.71
CA LEU A 30 -0.29 13.89 -10.01
C LEU A 30 -1.17 12.80 -9.40
N TRP A 31 -2.47 12.99 -9.30
CA TRP A 31 -3.37 11.98 -8.74
C TRP A 31 -3.48 10.76 -9.65
N VAL A 32 -3.34 9.57 -9.06
CA VAL A 32 -3.47 8.28 -9.75
C VAL A 32 -4.77 7.63 -9.31
N PRO A 33 -5.77 7.50 -10.19
CA PRO A 33 -7.06 6.93 -9.82
C PRO A 33 -6.93 5.44 -9.48
N PRO A 34 -7.63 4.95 -8.43
CA PRO A 34 -7.78 3.53 -8.20
C PRO A 34 -8.66 2.91 -9.29
N PHE A 35 -8.63 1.57 -9.41
CA PHE A 35 -9.63 0.90 -10.24
C PHE A 35 -11.02 1.06 -9.63
N ARG A 36 -11.91 1.75 -10.36
CA ARG A 36 -13.27 2.02 -9.90
C ARG A 36 -14.05 0.74 -9.59
N SER A 37 -13.85 -0.32 -10.38
CA SER A 37 -14.49 -1.62 -10.16
C SER A 37 -14.08 -2.24 -8.83
N GLU A 38 -12.79 -2.18 -8.49
CA GLU A 38 -12.29 -2.72 -7.22
C GLU A 38 -12.78 -1.87 -6.04
N ALA A 39 -12.75 -0.54 -6.16
CA ALA A 39 -13.30 0.34 -5.14
C ALA A 39 -14.78 0.06 -4.88
N MET A 40 -15.59 -0.18 -5.94
CA MET A 40 -16.99 -0.57 -5.82
C MET A 40 -17.19 -1.95 -5.15
N LYS A 41 -16.28 -2.91 -5.41
CA LYS A 41 -16.29 -4.25 -4.81
C LYS A 41 -15.94 -4.19 -3.33
N THR A 42 -14.96 -3.36 -2.95
CA THR A 42 -14.53 -3.19 -1.56
C THR A 42 -15.66 -2.70 -0.65
N LEU A 43 -16.58 -1.90 -1.16
CA LEU A 43 -17.75 -1.45 -0.40
C LEU A 43 -18.91 -2.48 -0.38
N ASP A 44 -18.82 -3.55 -1.13
CA ASP A 44 -19.89 -4.56 -1.24
C ASP A 44 -19.66 -5.68 -0.24
N ALA A 45 -20.37 -5.63 0.88
CA ALA A 45 -20.24 -6.63 1.95
C ALA A 45 -20.51 -8.07 1.51
N SER A 46 -21.26 -8.27 0.40
CA SER A 46 -21.51 -9.60 -0.15
C SER A 46 -20.34 -10.16 -0.98
N LYS A 47 -19.30 -9.33 -1.26
CA LYS A 47 -18.24 -9.70 -2.20
C LYS A 47 -16.83 -9.61 -1.63
N HIS A 48 -16.59 -8.74 -0.64
CA HIS A 48 -15.26 -8.54 -0.13
C HIS A 48 -15.03 -9.37 1.14
N PRO A 49 -13.95 -10.17 1.21
CA PRO A 49 -13.71 -11.13 2.32
C PRO A 49 -13.52 -10.47 3.69
N PHE A 50 -13.16 -9.20 3.75
CA PHE A 50 -13.09 -8.44 5.00
C PHE A 50 -14.36 -8.57 5.86
N TYR A 51 -15.53 -8.59 5.22
CA TYR A 51 -16.82 -8.65 5.92
C TYR A 51 -17.18 -10.03 6.46
N GLU A 52 -16.37 -11.06 6.20
CA GLU A 52 -16.53 -12.37 6.84
C GLU A 52 -16.23 -12.34 8.35
N HIS A 53 -15.38 -11.40 8.79
CA HIS A 53 -14.94 -11.29 10.18
C HIS A 53 -15.03 -9.89 10.76
N SER A 54 -15.24 -8.86 9.95
CA SER A 54 -15.16 -7.45 10.32
C SER A 54 -16.31 -6.66 9.71
N TYR A 55 -16.41 -5.39 10.02
CA TYR A 55 -17.46 -4.54 9.44
C TYR A 55 -16.97 -3.11 9.24
N ALA A 56 -17.65 -2.40 8.33
CA ALA A 56 -17.40 -1.00 8.06
C ALA A 56 -18.69 -0.25 7.75
N ASP A 57 -18.74 1.00 8.16
CA ASP A 57 -19.78 1.96 7.84
C ASP A 57 -19.21 3.11 7.01
N PHE A 58 -19.97 3.55 6.02
CA PHE A 58 -19.55 4.56 5.06
C PHE A 58 -20.44 5.79 5.17
N PHE A 59 -19.81 6.96 5.22
CA PHE A 59 -20.48 8.24 5.41
C PHE A 59 -20.04 9.26 4.37
N VAL A 60 -20.96 10.14 4.02
CA VAL A 60 -20.68 11.33 3.22
C VAL A 60 -21.22 12.57 3.92
N VAL A 61 -20.55 13.70 3.74
CA VAL A 61 -21.11 15.01 4.00
C VAL A 61 -21.57 15.58 2.67
N GLU A 62 -22.81 16.05 2.62
CA GLU A 62 -23.44 16.56 1.41
C GLU A 62 -24.19 17.88 1.68
N GLU A 63 -24.28 18.70 0.61
CA GLU A 63 -25.11 19.88 0.56
C GLU A 63 -25.97 19.85 -0.71
N GLY A 64 -27.25 19.72 -0.53
CA GLY A 64 -28.16 19.40 -1.64
C GLY A 64 -27.80 18.03 -2.25
N SER A 65 -27.46 18.03 -3.54
CA SER A 65 -27.01 16.81 -4.26
C SER A 65 -25.52 16.62 -4.29
N GLN A 66 -24.75 17.62 -3.89
CA GLN A 66 -23.28 17.61 -3.96
C GLN A 66 -22.66 16.95 -2.74
N VAL A 67 -21.76 16.00 -2.96
CA VAL A 67 -20.89 15.43 -1.92
C VAL A 67 -19.71 16.38 -1.71
N LEU A 68 -19.45 16.72 -0.46
CA LEU A 68 -18.34 17.60 -0.04
C LEU A 68 -17.21 16.85 0.65
N GLY A 69 -17.49 15.64 1.14
CA GLY A 69 -16.49 14.78 1.76
C GLY A 69 -17.04 13.39 2.06
N ARG A 70 -16.14 12.45 2.27
CA ARG A 70 -16.46 11.07 2.58
C ARG A 70 -15.49 10.49 3.62
N ILE A 71 -15.95 9.49 4.35
CA ILE A 71 -15.15 8.72 5.31
C ILE A 71 -15.77 7.33 5.49
N ALA A 72 -14.92 6.33 5.75
CA ALA A 72 -15.37 5.06 6.27
C ALA A 72 -14.86 4.88 7.70
N MET A 73 -15.64 4.25 8.56
CA MET A 73 -15.24 3.77 9.86
C MET A 73 -15.32 2.26 9.86
N LEU A 74 -14.33 1.60 10.42
CA LEU A 74 -14.26 0.14 10.41
C LEU A 74 -13.66 -0.41 11.71
N GLU A 75 -14.12 -1.57 12.11
CA GLU A 75 -13.45 -2.44 13.07
C GLU A 75 -12.88 -3.63 12.32
N ASN A 76 -11.56 -3.80 12.36
CA ASN A 76 -10.91 -5.01 11.89
C ASN A 76 -10.71 -5.97 13.08
N ARG A 77 -11.62 -6.92 13.23
CA ARG A 77 -11.59 -7.86 14.36
C ARG A 77 -10.38 -8.80 14.31
N SER A 78 -9.89 -9.16 13.12
CA SER A 78 -8.66 -9.94 12.98
C SER A 78 -7.47 -9.19 13.53
N PHE A 79 -7.37 -7.87 13.26
CA PHE A 79 -6.35 -7.00 13.83
C PHE A 79 -6.48 -6.89 15.36
N ASN A 80 -7.69 -6.57 15.85
CA ASN A 80 -7.95 -6.40 17.27
C ASN A 80 -7.66 -7.66 18.07
N ASN A 81 -8.06 -8.83 17.56
CA ASN A 81 -7.78 -10.12 18.18
C ASN A 81 -6.28 -10.45 18.18
N PHE A 82 -5.57 -10.16 17.10
CA PHE A 82 -4.13 -10.44 16.99
C PHE A 82 -3.31 -9.56 17.94
N HIS A 83 -3.66 -8.29 18.06
CA HIS A 83 -2.96 -7.31 18.90
C HIS A 83 -3.52 -7.21 20.32
N ASN A 84 -4.64 -7.86 20.62
CA ASN A 84 -5.39 -7.72 21.86
C ASN A 84 -5.73 -6.26 22.16
N THR A 85 -6.33 -5.57 21.18
CA THR A 85 -6.70 -4.15 21.25
C THR A 85 -8.17 -3.91 20.95
N LYS A 86 -8.65 -2.72 21.25
CA LYS A 86 -10.00 -2.21 20.92
C LYS A 86 -9.88 -1.02 19.96
N THR A 87 -9.28 -1.26 18.80
CA THR A 87 -8.96 -0.23 17.82
C THR A 87 -10.05 -0.12 16.74
N ALA A 88 -10.57 1.08 16.55
CA ALA A 88 -11.30 1.49 15.36
C ALA A 88 -10.32 2.04 14.33
N PHE A 89 -10.70 1.94 13.07
CA PHE A 89 -9.98 2.62 11.99
C PHE A 89 -10.93 3.55 11.24
N PHE A 90 -10.40 4.71 10.81
CA PHE A 90 -11.06 5.50 9.78
C PHE A 90 -10.25 5.39 8.48
N GLY A 91 -10.96 5.35 7.35
CA GLY A 91 -10.32 5.26 6.03
C GLY A 91 -11.11 6.02 4.98
N TYR A 92 -10.59 6.05 3.76
CA TYR A 92 -11.22 6.74 2.63
C TYR A 92 -11.61 8.20 2.97
N PHE A 93 -10.86 8.83 3.89
CA PHE A 93 -11.05 10.20 4.26
C PHE A 93 -10.66 11.11 3.11
N GLU A 94 -11.67 11.73 2.51
CA GLU A 94 -11.51 12.66 1.40
C GLU A 94 -12.46 13.83 1.59
N VAL A 95 -11.98 15.05 1.36
CA VAL A 95 -12.75 16.25 1.65
C VAL A 95 -12.33 17.40 0.74
N VAL A 96 -13.28 18.23 0.33
CA VAL A 96 -12.99 19.53 -0.30
C VAL A 96 -12.26 20.43 0.70
N GLU A 97 -11.61 21.50 0.24
CA GLU A 97 -10.91 22.45 1.12
C GLU A 97 -11.91 23.25 2.00
N ASN A 98 -12.49 22.52 2.95
CA ASN A 98 -13.43 23.06 3.93
C ASN A 98 -13.25 22.32 5.27
N ILE A 99 -12.72 23.02 6.26
CA ILE A 99 -12.41 22.47 7.57
C ILE A 99 -13.65 22.00 8.34
N ASP A 100 -14.79 22.65 8.16
CA ASP A 100 -16.02 22.26 8.84
C ASP A 100 -16.56 20.93 8.33
N VAL A 101 -16.39 20.64 7.03
CA VAL A 101 -16.69 19.31 6.45
C VAL A 101 -15.76 18.25 7.04
N ALA A 102 -14.47 18.55 7.17
CA ALA A 102 -13.50 17.64 7.78
C ALA A 102 -13.84 17.35 9.25
N ARG A 103 -14.17 18.39 10.03
CA ARG A 103 -14.61 18.26 11.43
C ARG A 103 -15.85 17.39 11.55
N MET A 104 -16.86 17.57 10.70
CA MET A 104 -18.07 16.75 10.70
C MET A 104 -17.74 15.27 10.48
N LEU A 105 -16.86 14.96 9.52
CA LEU A 105 -16.45 13.58 9.22
C LEU A 105 -15.65 12.95 10.36
N LEU A 106 -14.64 13.65 10.87
CA LEU A 106 -13.77 13.13 11.93
C LEU A 106 -14.49 13.04 13.29
N GLN A 107 -15.36 14.01 13.61
CA GLN A 107 -16.22 13.92 14.79
C GLN A 107 -17.15 12.70 14.71
N LYS A 108 -17.71 12.44 13.53
CA LYS A 108 -18.53 11.23 13.31
C LYS A 108 -17.74 9.93 13.49
N ALA A 109 -16.47 9.91 13.08
CA ALA A 109 -15.60 8.75 13.31
C ALA A 109 -15.33 8.53 14.81
N ILE A 110 -15.12 9.61 15.59
CA ILE A 110 -14.94 9.56 17.03
C ILE A 110 -16.21 9.01 17.72
N GLU A 111 -17.38 9.54 17.35
CA GLU A 111 -18.67 9.09 17.88
C GLU A 111 -18.92 7.61 17.57
N TRP A 112 -18.60 7.19 16.35
CA TRP A 112 -18.75 5.82 15.90
C TRP A 112 -17.86 4.87 16.71
N ALA A 113 -16.58 5.19 16.90
CA ALA A 113 -15.65 4.38 17.68
C ALA A 113 -16.15 4.19 19.13
N LYS A 114 -16.56 5.29 19.79
CA LYS A 114 -17.11 5.26 21.16
C LYS A 114 -18.40 4.45 21.25
N ALA A 115 -19.29 4.55 20.25
CA ALA A 115 -20.55 3.80 20.22
C ALA A 115 -20.35 2.28 20.04
N HIS A 116 -19.14 1.84 19.60
CA HIS A 116 -18.76 0.44 19.43
C HIS A 116 -17.80 -0.06 20.54
N ASP A 117 -17.65 0.67 21.64
CA ASP A 117 -16.76 0.33 22.78
C ASP A 117 -15.29 0.15 22.36
N LEU A 118 -14.85 0.92 21.34
CA LEU A 118 -13.47 0.97 20.88
C LEU A 118 -12.79 2.20 21.49
N ASP A 119 -11.57 2.04 22.00
CA ASP A 119 -10.86 3.03 22.81
C ASP A 119 -9.77 3.80 22.06
N THR A 120 -9.48 3.37 20.85
CA THR A 120 -8.45 3.96 19.99
C THR A 120 -8.98 4.09 18.57
N LEU A 121 -8.71 5.22 17.91
CA LEU A 121 -9.06 5.46 16.50
C LEU A 121 -7.80 5.79 15.72
N ILE A 122 -7.47 4.97 14.70
CA ILE A 122 -6.28 5.11 13.85
C ILE A 122 -6.69 5.29 12.39
N GLY A 123 -5.98 6.13 11.65
CA GLY A 123 -6.19 6.26 10.20
C GLY A 123 -5.42 7.43 9.55
N PRO A 124 -5.67 7.66 8.26
CA PRO A 124 -6.56 6.91 7.37
C PRO A 124 -6.03 5.50 7.04
N ARG A 125 -6.89 4.48 7.15
CA ARG A 125 -6.55 3.10 6.82
C ARG A 125 -7.78 2.40 6.24
N GLY A 126 -7.64 1.76 5.09
CA GLY A 126 -8.77 1.10 4.44
C GLY A 126 -9.01 -0.34 4.92
N VAL A 127 -9.97 -1.01 4.29
CA VAL A 127 -10.43 -2.35 4.71
C VAL A 127 -9.36 -3.43 4.57
N ILE A 128 -8.47 -3.34 3.58
CA ILE A 128 -7.35 -4.29 3.44
C ILE A 128 -6.16 -3.97 4.35
N GLY A 129 -6.23 -2.87 5.07
CA GLY A 129 -5.28 -2.53 6.13
C GLY A 129 -3.93 -1.96 5.69
N ILE A 130 -3.62 -2.03 4.41
CA ILE A 130 -2.39 -1.46 3.80
C ILE A 130 -2.68 -0.24 2.94
N ASP A 131 -3.95 -0.01 2.63
CA ASP A 131 -4.45 1.11 1.86
C ASP A 131 -4.84 2.27 2.79
N GLY A 132 -4.42 3.45 2.44
CA GLY A 132 -4.64 4.66 3.20
C GLY A 132 -3.34 5.24 3.76
N SER A 133 -3.38 6.42 4.14
CA SER A 133 -2.38 7.31 4.77
C SER A 133 -2.50 8.70 4.16
N VAL A 134 -1.97 9.70 4.82
CA VAL A 134 -1.97 11.09 4.33
C VAL A 134 -0.56 11.43 3.87
N LEU A 135 -0.42 11.84 2.61
CA LEU A 135 0.82 12.45 2.11
C LEU A 135 1.05 13.77 2.86
N VAL A 136 2.21 13.92 3.49
CA VAL A 136 2.59 15.11 4.26
C VAL A 136 3.86 15.79 3.74
N GLU A 137 4.68 15.09 2.94
CA GLU A 137 5.86 15.63 2.26
C GLU A 137 6.01 14.98 0.87
N GLY A 138 6.51 15.72 -0.12
CA GLY A 138 6.74 15.24 -1.47
C GLY A 138 5.53 15.39 -2.40
N PHE A 139 4.71 16.42 -2.22
CA PHE A 139 3.51 16.72 -3.01
C PHE A 139 3.79 16.97 -4.49
N GLU A 140 5.01 17.32 -4.84
CA GLU A 140 5.49 17.53 -6.21
C GLU A 140 5.74 16.24 -6.98
N HIS A 141 5.67 15.09 -6.30
CA HIS A 141 5.93 13.78 -6.88
C HIS A 141 4.66 12.95 -7.05
N ARG A 142 4.52 12.30 -8.20
CA ARG A 142 3.46 11.32 -8.41
C ARG A 142 3.63 10.14 -7.43
N PRO A 143 2.56 9.68 -6.77
CA PRO A 143 2.65 8.50 -5.92
C PRO A 143 2.92 7.24 -6.76
N ALA A 144 3.53 6.22 -6.14
CA ALA A 144 3.56 4.88 -6.68
C ALA A 144 2.12 4.35 -6.84
N MET A 145 1.95 3.40 -7.74
CA MET A 145 0.64 2.76 -7.94
C MET A 145 0.09 2.23 -6.60
N THR A 146 -1.17 2.46 -6.34
CA THR A 146 -1.91 2.11 -5.11
C THR A 146 -1.60 2.96 -3.87
N ILE A 147 -0.62 3.85 -3.93
CA ILE A 147 -0.31 4.75 -2.82
C ILE A 147 -1.18 6.01 -2.94
N PRO A 148 -1.83 6.45 -1.86
CA PRO A 148 -2.73 7.60 -1.92
C PRO A 148 -1.99 8.90 -2.22
N TYR A 149 -2.72 9.81 -2.84
CA TYR A 149 -2.36 11.22 -3.00
C TYR A 149 -3.50 12.06 -2.43
N ASN A 150 -3.16 13.13 -1.74
CA ASN A 150 -4.13 14.06 -1.17
C ASN A 150 -3.63 15.51 -1.27
N TYR A 151 -4.54 16.46 -1.07
CA TYR A 151 -4.17 17.86 -0.97
C TYR A 151 -3.42 18.18 0.34
N PRO A 152 -2.55 19.23 0.35
CA PRO A 152 -1.72 19.57 1.52
C PRO A 152 -2.51 19.91 2.80
N TYR A 153 -3.74 20.39 2.69
CA TYR A 153 -4.56 20.79 3.84
C TYR A 153 -5.03 19.63 4.74
N TYR A 154 -4.92 18.37 4.28
CA TYR A 154 -5.41 17.21 5.05
C TYR A 154 -4.72 17.04 6.41
N ASP A 155 -3.39 17.19 6.47
CA ASP A 155 -2.63 17.10 7.73
C ASP A 155 -3.14 18.11 8.77
N ALA A 156 -3.36 19.36 8.33
CA ALA A 156 -3.87 20.42 9.21
C ALA A 156 -5.30 20.11 9.69
N PHE A 157 -6.18 19.62 8.82
CA PHE A 157 -7.57 19.33 9.17
C PHE A 157 -7.70 18.17 10.16
N ILE A 158 -6.87 17.12 10.00
CA ILE A 158 -6.87 15.98 10.92
C ILE A 158 -6.32 16.39 12.29
N LYS A 159 -5.24 17.17 12.32
CA LYS A 159 -4.67 17.69 13.58
C LYS A 159 -5.62 18.65 14.31
N ASP A 160 -6.31 19.51 13.57
CA ASP A 160 -7.31 20.43 14.14
C ASP A 160 -8.45 19.67 14.85
N SER A 161 -8.75 18.45 14.41
CA SER A 161 -9.74 17.57 15.04
C SER A 161 -9.19 16.80 16.25
N GLY A 162 -7.97 17.10 16.71
CA GLY A 162 -7.36 16.55 17.93
C GLY A 162 -6.60 15.23 17.73
N PHE A 163 -6.37 14.81 16.49
CA PHE A 163 -5.56 13.63 16.23
C PHE A 163 -4.06 13.94 16.31
N GLU A 164 -3.31 12.98 16.82
CA GLU A 164 -1.86 13.03 16.87
C GLU A 164 -1.24 12.08 15.83
N LYS A 165 0.03 12.30 15.50
CA LYS A 165 0.80 11.36 14.68
C LYS A 165 0.84 9.98 15.35
N ASP A 166 0.49 8.94 14.58
CA ASP A 166 0.74 7.55 14.97
C ASP A 166 2.09 7.08 14.40
N THR A 167 2.24 7.03 13.09
CA THR A 167 3.48 6.59 12.43
C THR A 167 3.63 7.19 11.04
N ASP A 168 4.88 7.33 10.59
CA ASP A 168 5.22 7.75 9.23
C ASP A 168 5.72 6.58 8.37
N TYR A 169 5.40 6.65 7.07
CA TYR A 169 5.90 5.78 6.03
C TYR A 169 6.71 6.61 5.05
N LEU A 170 7.94 6.22 4.83
CA LEU A 170 8.90 6.90 3.96
C LEU A 170 8.97 6.19 2.62
N SER A 171 8.90 6.92 1.52
CA SER A 171 9.24 6.37 0.20
C SER A 171 10.61 6.87 -0.23
N GLY A 172 11.42 5.94 -0.74
CA GLY A 172 12.77 6.22 -1.20
C GLY A 172 12.85 6.32 -2.71
N TYR A 173 13.73 7.17 -3.21
CA TYR A 173 14.05 7.30 -4.62
C TYR A 173 15.49 6.96 -4.90
N ALA A 174 15.72 6.21 -5.99
CA ALA A 174 17.02 6.10 -6.62
C ALA A 174 16.89 6.15 -8.14
N SER A 175 17.93 6.62 -8.82
CA SER A 175 18.03 6.55 -10.28
C SER A 175 18.34 5.13 -10.74
N GLY A 176 18.01 4.79 -11.99
CA GLY A 176 18.26 3.47 -12.57
C GLY A 176 19.74 3.14 -12.76
N ASP A 177 20.61 4.14 -12.76
CA ASP A 177 22.07 4.02 -12.79
C ASP A 177 22.71 4.10 -11.40
N HIS A 178 21.89 4.14 -10.34
CA HIS A 178 22.38 4.17 -8.97
C HIS A 178 23.27 2.96 -8.65
N GLU A 179 24.51 3.21 -8.28
CA GLU A 179 25.47 2.18 -7.94
C GLU A 179 25.37 1.82 -6.45
N LEU A 180 25.34 0.54 -6.17
CA LEU A 180 25.41 0.05 -4.80
C LEU A 180 26.86 0.13 -4.31
N PRO A 181 27.09 0.38 -3.01
CA PRO A 181 28.44 0.34 -2.43
C PRO A 181 29.15 -0.98 -2.80
N PRO A 182 30.41 -0.94 -3.26
CA PRO A 182 31.18 -2.13 -3.69
C PRO A 182 31.20 -3.25 -2.64
N ARG A 183 31.17 -2.89 -1.38
CA ARG A 183 31.09 -3.83 -0.25
C ARG A 183 29.87 -4.77 -0.35
N LEU A 184 28.75 -4.32 -0.90
CA LEU A 184 27.55 -5.17 -1.03
C LEU A 184 27.76 -6.28 -2.04
N TYR A 185 28.46 -6.01 -3.15
CA TYR A 185 28.82 -7.03 -4.14
C TYR A 185 29.78 -8.07 -3.56
N ASP A 186 30.78 -7.62 -2.77
CA ASP A 186 31.71 -8.52 -2.08
C ASP A 186 30.99 -9.42 -1.08
N ILE A 187 30.04 -8.86 -0.31
CA ILE A 187 29.24 -9.63 0.64
C ILE A 187 28.38 -10.64 -0.13
N ALA A 188 27.66 -10.21 -1.17
CA ALA A 188 26.81 -11.09 -1.98
C ALA A 188 27.62 -12.26 -2.59
N ALA A 189 28.77 -11.98 -3.16
CA ALA A 189 29.66 -13.02 -3.73
C ALA A 189 30.13 -14.02 -2.67
N LYS A 190 30.57 -13.55 -1.50
CA LYS A 190 31.00 -14.41 -0.39
C LYS A 190 29.88 -15.25 0.17
N VAL A 191 28.68 -14.67 0.28
CA VAL A 191 27.48 -15.34 0.83
C VAL A 191 27.00 -16.42 -0.13
N LYS A 192 26.93 -16.13 -1.43
CA LYS A 192 26.62 -17.13 -2.48
C LYS A 192 27.63 -18.29 -2.45
N ALA A 193 28.94 -17.98 -2.42
CA ALA A 193 29.98 -19.00 -2.51
C ALA A 193 30.14 -19.88 -1.26
N LYS A 194 29.93 -19.31 -0.05
CA LYS A 194 30.31 -19.98 1.21
C LYS A 194 29.14 -20.34 2.12
N ARG A 195 27.96 -19.81 1.87
CA ARG A 195 26.80 -19.97 2.76
C ARG A 195 25.57 -20.62 2.12
N GLY A 196 25.67 -21.10 0.88
CA GLY A 196 24.58 -21.77 0.17
C GLY A 196 23.37 -20.88 -0.14
N PHE A 197 23.56 -19.54 -0.19
CA PHE A 197 22.49 -18.64 -0.63
C PHE A 197 22.49 -18.52 -2.16
N SER A 198 21.29 -18.57 -2.74
CA SER A 198 21.07 -18.40 -4.18
C SER A 198 19.82 -17.57 -4.44
N ILE A 199 19.61 -17.16 -5.69
CA ILE A 199 18.39 -16.47 -6.11
C ILE A 199 17.56 -17.40 -6.99
N LYS A 200 16.29 -17.56 -6.63
CA LYS A 200 15.25 -18.12 -7.48
C LYS A 200 14.58 -16.99 -8.25
N THR A 201 14.66 -17.06 -9.57
CA THR A 201 13.94 -16.19 -10.51
C THR A 201 12.80 -16.97 -11.16
N PHE A 202 11.87 -16.26 -11.80
CA PHE A 202 10.70 -16.84 -12.43
C PHE A 202 10.63 -16.48 -13.90
N SER A 203 10.24 -17.45 -14.73
CA SER A 203 10.07 -17.29 -16.18
C SER A 203 8.61 -17.04 -16.59
N SER A 204 7.65 -17.41 -15.74
CA SER A 204 6.22 -17.30 -16.03
C SER A 204 5.37 -17.06 -14.77
N LYS A 205 4.14 -16.56 -14.99
CA LYS A 205 3.15 -16.43 -13.91
C LYS A 205 2.70 -17.78 -13.37
N ASP A 206 2.69 -18.82 -14.19
CA ASP A 206 2.32 -20.16 -13.74
C ASP A 206 3.38 -20.76 -12.82
N GLU A 207 4.65 -20.49 -13.10
CA GLU A 207 5.73 -20.84 -12.18
C GLU A 207 5.57 -20.11 -10.84
N ILE A 208 5.27 -18.81 -10.84
CA ILE A 208 4.99 -18.06 -9.60
C ILE A 208 3.84 -18.70 -8.83
N ARG A 209 2.73 -19.06 -9.51
CA ARG A 209 1.57 -19.71 -8.86
C ARG A 209 1.94 -20.96 -8.09
N GLN A 210 2.84 -21.78 -8.62
CA GLN A 210 3.30 -23.01 -7.93
C GLN A 210 4.07 -22.70 -6.64
N TRP A 211 4.75 -21.55 -6.57
CA TRP A 211 5.54 -21.14 -5.41
C TRP A 211 4.76 -20.32 -4.37
N ILE A 212 3.59 -19.81 -4.74
CA ILE A 212 2.75 -18.97 -3.84
C ILE A 212 2.52 -19.61 -2.47
N PRO A 213 2.11 -20.89 -2.32
CA PRO A 213 1.84 -21.44 -0.99
C PRO A 213 3.06 -21.39 -0.06
N ARG A 214 4.25 -21.70 -0.59
CA ARG A 214 5.51 -21.60 0.17
C ARG A 214 5.89 -20.16 0.46
N ALA A 215 5.81 -19.28 -0.55
CA ALA A 215 6.17 -17.87 -0.43
C ALA A 215 5.26 -17.12 0.56
N MET A 216 3.96 -17.43 0.62
CA MET A 216 3.02 -16.79 1.54
C MET A 216 3.28 -17.17 3.00
N ALA A 217 3.71 -18.40 3.28
CA ALA A 217 4.12 -18.80 4.63
C ALA A 217 5.32 -17.94 5.09
N ILE A 218 6.32 -17.80 4.22
CA ILE A 218 7.51 -16.98 4.46
C ILE A 218 7.16 -15.49 4.60
N HIS A 219 6.29 -14.98 3.75
CA HIS A 219 5.82 -13.58 3.83
C HIS A 219 5.18 -13.30 5.20
N ARG A 220 4.28 -14.17 5.65
CA ARG A 220 3.61 -14.04 6.96
C ARG A 220 4.63 -13.99 8.11
N GLU A 221 5.59 -14.91 8.11
CA GLU A 221 6.63 -14.96 9.15
C GLU A 221 7.57 -13.75 9.08
N ALA A 222 8.07 -13.40 7.90
CA ALA A 222 8.99 -12.28 7.72
C ALA A 222 8.38 -10.92 8.10
N MET A 223 7.05 -10.76 7.91
CA MET A 223 6.31 -9.52 8.18
C MET A 223 5.70 -9.45 9.59
N SER A 224 5.68 -10.57 10.35
CA SER A 224 4.98 -10.66 11.65
C SER A 224 5.44 -9.65 12.70
N GLY A 225 6.66 -9.14 12.60
CA GLY A 225 7.21 -8.13 13.52
C GLY A 225 7.03 -6.68 13.05
N LEU A 226 6.36 -6.43 11.92
CA LEU A 226 6.14 -5.07 11.44
C LEU A 226 4.98 -4.39 12.18
N HIS A 227 5.12 -3.07 12.35
CA HIS A 227 4.05 -2.23 12.87
C HIS A 227 2.77 -2.44 12.04
N SER A 228 1.65 -2.61 12.71
CA SER A 228 0.34 -2.81 12.07
C SER A 228 0.16 -4.13 11.28
N PHE A 229 1.09 -5.08 11.33
CA PHE A 229 0.89 -6.38 10.72
C PHE A 229 -0.19 -7.17 11.49
N PHE A 230 -1.04 -7.88 10.75
CA PHE A 230 -1.88 -8.96 11.27
C PHE A 230 -2.03 -10.01 10.15
N PRO A 231 -2.21 -11.29 10.49
CA PRO A 231 -2.34 -12.33 9.47
C PRO A 231 -3.69 -12.20 8.74
N PRO A 232 -3.69 -11.99 7.41
CA PRO A 232 -4.93 -11.98 6.64
C PRO A 232 -5.56 -13.38 6.60
N SER A 233 -6.88 -13.43 6.40
CA SER A 233 -7.60 -14.67 6.16
C SER A 233 -7.16 -15.33 4.84
N GLU A 234 -7.51 -16.61 4.63
CA GLU A 234 -7.22 -17.29 3.36
C GLU A 234 -7.93 -16.61 2.16
N ALA A 235 -9.14 -16.11 2.38
CA ALA A 235 -9.91 -15.41 1.35
C ALA A 235 -9.27 -14.07 0.99
N GLU A 236 -8.86 -13.27 1.99
CA GLU A 236 -8.12 -12.02 1.78
C GLU A 236 -6.76 -12.27 1.11
N THR A 237 -6.03 -13.29 1.56
CA THR A 237 -4.76 -13.70 0.94
C THR A 237 -4.95 -14.03 -0.55
N ARG A 238 -6.01 -14.77 -0.90
CA ARG A 238 -6.34 -15.13 -2.27
C ARG A 238 -6.66 -13.92 -3.13
N GLU A 239 -7.39 -12.94 -2.57
CA GLU A 239 -7.70 -11.68 -3.25
C GLU A 239 -6.42 -10.88 -3.57
N VAL A 240 -5.53 -10.72 -2.59
CA VAL A 240 -4.24 -10.02 -2.77
C VAL A 240 -3.37 -10.73 -3.83
N ILE A 241 -3.29 -12.06 -3.80
CA ILE A 241 -2.53 -12.84 -4.78
C ILE A 241 -3.10 -12.66 -6.19
N ASN A 242 -4.43 -12.73 -6.36
CA ASN A 242 -5.06 -12.55 -7.65
C ASN A 242 -4.80 -11.15 -8.22
N SER A 243 -4.87 -10.12 -7.38
CA SER A 243 -4.56 -8.75 -7.76
C SER A 243 -3.09 -8.59 -8.16
N LEU A 244 -2.18 -9.17 -7.39
CA LEU A 244 -0.74 -9.17 -7.69
C LEU A 244 -0.46 -9.87 -9.03
N LEU A 245 -1.03 -11.03 -9.27
CA LEU A 245 -0.83 -11.80 -10.51
C LEU A 245 -1.32 -11.08 -11.77
N MET A 246 -2.24 -10.13 -11.65
CA MET A 246 -2.65 -9.32 -12.81
C MET A 246 -1.53 -8.41 -13.31
N ILE A 247 -0.80 -7.78 -12.39
CA ILE A 247 0.21 -6.76 -12.70
C ILE A 247 1.64 -7.28 -12.72
N VAL A 248 1.92 -8.42 -12.09
CA VAL A 248 3.27 -8.95 -11.89
C VAL A 248 4.01 -9.21 -13.20
N ASP A 249 5.29 -8.85 -13.19
CA ASP A 249 6.29 -9.32 -14.14
C ASP A 249 7.14 -10.39 -13.44
N PRO A 250 7.18 -11.63 -13.95
CA PRO A 250 7.92 -12.72 -13.30
C PRO A 250 9.40 -12.39 -13.05
N SER A 251 10.02 -11.63 -13.94
CA SER A 251 11.42 -11.25 -13.82
C SER A 251 11.71 -10.29 -12.67
N LEU A 252 10.67 -9.60 -12.17
CA LEU A 252 10.76 -8.64 -11.06
C LEU A 252 10.44 -9.27 -9.67
N ILE A 253 10.11 -10.56 -9.64
CA ILE A 253 9.91 -11.32 -8.40
C ILE A 253 11.15 -12.16 -8.14
N LYS A 254 11.70 -12.06 -6.95
CA LYS A 254 12.89 -12.81 -6.53
C LYS A 254 12.63 -13.50 -5.19
N LEU A 255 13.10 -14.73 -5.06
CA LEU A 255 13.24 -15.37 -3.76
C LEU A 255 14.72 -15.58 -3.49
N VAL A 256 15.17 -15.22 -2.31
CA VAL A 256 16.48 -15.67 -1.84
C VAL A 256 16.29 -17.03 -1.18
N MET A 257 17.06 -17.99 -1.66
CA MET A 257 17.06 -19.36 -1.17
C MET A 257 18.28 -19.57 -0.26
N LYS A 258 18.10 -20.38 0.78
CA LYS A 258 19.18 -20.98 1.57
C LYS A 258 19.07 -22.48 1.37
N ASP A 259 19.98 -23.02 0.56
CA ASP A 259 19.85 -24.38 0.04
C ASP A 259 18.47 -24.57 -0.63
N ASP A 260 17.60 -25.45 -0.15
CA ASP A 260 16.25 -25.70 -0.69
C ASP A 260 15.13 -24.90 0.02
N GLU A 261 15.47 -24.07 1.01
CA GLU A 261 14.51 -23.29 1.77
C GLU A 261 14.42 -21.84 1.26
N ILE A 262 13.22 -21.25 1.31
CA ILE A 262 13.05 -19.84 1.05
C ILE A 262 13.50 -19.05 2.27
N ALA A 263 14.56 -18.26 2.12
CA ALA A 263 15.08 -17.39 3.18
C ALA A 263 14.45 -15.99 3.17
N GLY A 264 13.89 -15.58 2.04
CA GLY A 264 13.24 -14.28 1.90
C GLY A 264 12.76 -14.02 0.48
N PHE A 265 12.22 -12.83 0.28
CA PHE A 265 11.62 -12.43 -1.00
C PHE A 265 11.87 -10.95 -1.30
N LEU A 266 11.73 -10.63 -2.59
CA LEU A 266 11.65 -9.27 -3.12
C LEU A 266 10.55 -9.23 -4.17
N ILE A 267 9.68 -8.22 -4.06
CA ILE A 267 8.58 -7.97 -4.99
C ILE A 267 8.75 -6.58 -5.57
N ALA A 268 8.84 -6.50 -6.89
CA ALA A 268 8.81 -5.25 -7.63
C ALA A 268 7.85 -5.36 -8.83
N TYR A 269 7.42 -4.23 -9.35
CA TYR A 269 6.54 -4.17 -10.51
C TYR A 269 6.73 -2.86 -11.30
N HIS A 270 6.38 -2.91 -12.59
CA HIS A 270 6.36 -1.74 -13.44
C HIS A 270 5.38 -0.69 -12.90
N ASP A 271 5.79 0.57 -12.80
CA ASP A 271 4.86 1.65 -12.51
C ASP A 271 3.97 1.90 -13.73
N VAL A 272 2.68 1.65 -13.58
CA VAL A 272 1.67 1.88 -14.62
C VAL A 272 0.75 3.06 -14.29
N SER A 273 1.18 3.94 -13.39
CA SER A 273 0.39 5.08 -12.91
C SER A 273 -0.04 6.03 -14.03
N ALA A 274 0.82 6.28 -15.04
CA ALA A 274 0.45 7.11 -16.19
C ALA A 274 -0.63 6.44 -17.06
N GLY A 275 -0.59 5.12 -17.18
CA GLY A 275 -1.63 4.34 -17.85
C GLY A 275 -2.96 4.39 -17.10
N LEU A 276 -2.93 4.28 -15.77
CA LEU A 276 -4.10 4.41 -14.89
C LEU A 276 -4.73 5.81 -14.97
N GLN A 277 -3.91 6.86 -14.97
CA GLN A 277 -4.38 8.25 -15.16
C GLN A 277 -5.13 8.40 -16.48
N LYS A 278 -4.55 7.92 -17.60
CA LYS A 278 -5.20 7.95 -18.93
C LYS A 278 -6.46 7.11 -19.01
N ALA A 279 -6.50 6.00 -18.27
CA ALA A 279 -7.67 5.13 -18.19
C ALA A 279 -8.78 5.72 -17.28
N GLY A 280 -8.50 6.78 -16.51
CA GLY A 280 -9.44 7.34 -15.53
C GLY A 280 -9.92 6.28 -14.51
N GLY A 281 -9.06 5.33 -14.12
CA GLY A 281 -9.40 4.23 -13.22
C GLY A 281 -10.39 3.20 -13.80
N ARG A 282 -10.67 3.22 -15.11
CA ARG A 282 -11.63 2.31 -15.76
C ARG A 282 -10.92 1.40 -16.76
N LEU A 283 -11.06 0.08 -16.63
CA LEU A 283 -10.46 -0.88 -17.57
C LEU A 283 -11.17 -0.90 -18.93
N PHE A 284 -12.49 -0.80 -18.95
CA PHE A 284 -13.28 -0.88 -20.18
C PHE A 284 -13.89 0.49 -20.55
N PRO A 285 -14.05 0.79 -21.87
CA PRO A 285 -13.72 -0.09 -23.00
C PRO A 285 -12.22 -0.10 -23.38
N PHE A 286 -11.45 0.97 -23.16
CA PHE A 286 -10.06 1.10 -23.68
C PHE A 286 -8.99 1.32 -22.60
N GLY A 287 -9.35 1.37 -21.31
CA GLY A 287 -8.40 1.62 -20.22
C GLY A 287 -7.30 0.56 -20.13
N TRP A 288 -7.64 -0.71 -20.34
CA TRP A 288 -6.69 -1.80 -20.37
C TRP A 288 -5.55 -1.58 -21.39
N PHE A 289 -5.89 -0.97 -22.55
CA PHE A 289 -4.89 -0.65 -23.58
C PHE A 289 -3.88 0.40 -23.12
N HIS A 290 -4.35 1.45 -22.43
CA HIS A 290 -3.47 2.47 -21.86
C HIS A 290 -2.51 1.88 -20.82
N ILE A 291 -3.01 0.99 -19.96
CA ILE A 291 -2.21 0.33 -18.92
C ILE A 291 -1.16 -0.61 -19.53
N LEU A 292 -1.55 -1.45 -20.51
CA LEU A 292 -0.61 -2.36 -21.19
C LEU A 292 0.44 -1.61 -22.01
N ARG A 293 0.06 -0.50 -22.65
CA ARG A 293 1.00 0.36 -23.37
C ARG A 293 1.98 1.02 -22.40
N ASP A 294 1.49 1.51 -21.28
CA ASP A 294 2.32 2.16 -20.26
C ASP A 294 3.31 1.16 -19.65
N ARG A 295 2.85 -0.02 -19.29
CA ARG A 295 3.72 -1.10 -18.81
C ARG A 295 4.92 -1.40 -19.71
N ARG A 296 4.76 -1.27 -21.04
CA ARG A 296 5.84 -1.50 -22.02
C ARG A 296 6.77 -0.31 -22.20
N LYS A 297 6.37 0.87 -21.72
CA LYS A 297 7.07 2.13 -21.99
C LYS A 297 7.61 2.80 -20.74
N THR A 298 7.08 2.41 -19.57
CA THR A 298 7.51 3.01 -18.30
C THR A 298 8.97 2.74 -18.05
N ASP A 299 9.68 3.75 -17.65
CA ASP A 299 11.05 3.69 -17.15
C ASP A 299 11.11 3.74 -15.62
N TRP A 300 9.95 3.54 -14.95
CA TRP A 300 9.81 3.47 -13.51
C TRP A 300 9.52 2.05 -13.03
N VAL A 301 10.18 1.66 -11.94
CA VAL A 301 9.90 0.44 -11.19
C VAL A 301 9.56 0.77 -9.74
N ASN A 302 8.50 0.15 -9.23
CA ASN A 302 8.11 0.23 -7.82
C ASN A 302 8.60 -1.01 -7.08
N ILE A 303 9.38 -0.82 -6.01
CA ILE A 303 9.88 -1.87 -5.13
C ILE A 303 8.98 -1.87 -3.91
N ASN A 304 8.07 -2.85 -3.84
CA ASN A 304 6.98 -2.87 -2.86
C ASN A 304 6.98 -4.16 -2.03
N GLY A 305 8.11 -4.54 -1.51
CA GLY A 305 8.23 -5.63 -0.56
C GLY A 305 9.57 -6.30 -0.62
N LEU A 306 10.24 -6.28 0.50
CA LEU A 306 11.43 -7.07 0.78
C LEU A 306 11.30 -7.60 2.20
N GLY A 307 11.49 -8.90 2.35
CA GLY A 307 11.46 -9.54 3.64
C GLY A 307 12.44 -10.71 3.72
N LEU A 308 13.09 -10.83 4.88
CA LEU A 308 13.92 -11.98 5.24
C LEU A 308 13.36 -12.62 6.49
N LEU A 309 13.37 -13.94 6.52
CA LEU A 309 13.08 -14.69 7.73
C LEU A 309 14.05 -14.30 8.86
N PRO A 310 13.58 -14.22 10.12
CA PRO A 310 14.40 -13.77 11.25
C PRO A 310 15.74 -14.49 11.36
N GLN A 311 15.77 -15.82 11.17
CA GLN A 311 16.97 -16.66 11.27
C GLN A 311 18.02 -16.38 10.18
N TYR A 312 17.65 -15.72 9.09
CA TYR A 312 18.57 -15.39 7.98
C TYR A 312 18.97 -13.91 7.95
N ARG A 313 18.45 -13.11 8.89
CA ARG A 313 18.85 -11.70 9.03
C ARG A 313 20.30 -11.59 9.52
N GLY A 314 21.02 -10.56 9.07
CA GLY A 314 22.43 -10.36 9.42
C GLY A 314 23.43 -11.34 8.78
N LEU A 315 22.96 -12.30 7.98
CA LEU A 315 23.81 -13.27 7.29
C LEU A 315 24.27 -12.81 5.89
N GLY A 316 23.83 -11.63 5.44
CA GLY A 316 24.17 -11.05 4.14
C GLY A 316 23.22 -11.44 2.99
N ALA A 317 22.10 -12.11 3.30
CA ALA A 317 21.10 -12.48 2.30
C ALA A 317 20.44 -11.27 1.64
N ASN A 318 20.31 -10.13 2.35
CA ASN A 318 19.85 -8.87 1.78
C ASN A 318 20.80 -8.33 0.69
N ALA A 319 22.11 -8.43 0.88
CA ALA A 319 23.08 -8.02 -0.15
C ALA A 319 22.89 -8.84 -1.45
N VAL A 320 22.56 -10.13 -1.33
CA VAL A 320 22.27 -10.98 -2.49
C VAL A 320 21.02 -10.49 -3.23
N LEU A 321 19.94 -10.11 -2.49
CA LEU A 321 18.72 -9.55 -3.09
C LEU A 321 18.97 -8.18 -3.74
N TYR A 322 19.72 -7.28 -3.09
CA TYR A 322 19.97 -5.93 -3.60
C TYR A 322 20.82 -5.95 -4.87
N THR A 323 21.89 -6.75 -4.90
CA THR A 323 22.72 -6.88 -6.09
C THR A 323 21.95 -7.49 -7.27
N GLU A 324 21.14 -8.50 -7.02
CA GLU A 324 20.26 -9.10 -8.05
C GLU A 324 19.20 -8.12 -8.56
N LEU A 325 18.63 -7.31 -7.67
CA LEU A 325 17.68 -6.26 -8.05
C LEU A 325 18.35 -5.22 -8.93
N ARG A 326 19.57 -4.76 -8.57
CA ARG A 326 20.35 -3.81 -9.36
C ARG A 326 20.60 -4.32 -10.78
N ASP A 327 21.04 -5.58 -10.90
CA ASP A 327 21.27 -6.21 -12.19
C ASP A 327 19.98 -6.32 -13.02
N THR A 328 18.88 -6.66 -12.37
CA THR A 328 17.54 -6.72 -13.00
C THR A 328 17.09 -5.35 -13.50
N ILE A 329 17.26 -4.28 -12.71
CA ILE A 329 16.91 -2.92 -13.08
C ILE A 329 17.71 -2.46 -14.30
N ALA A 330 19.02 -2.74 -14.32
CA ALA A 330 19.89 -2.43 -15.45
C ALA A 330 19.47 -3.19 -16.71
N ALA A 331 19.16 -4.49 -16.59
CA ALA A 331 18.75 -5.32 -17.72
C ALA A 331 17.41 -4.86 -18.34
N HIS A 332 16.48 -4.31 -17.54
CA HIS A 332 15.22 -3.77 -18.03
C HIS A 332 15.32 -2.33 -18.54
N GLY A 333 16.43 -1.63 -18.27
CA GLY A 333 16.62 -0.24 -18.65
C GLY A 333 15.75 0.75 -17.87
N PHE A 334 15.31 0.39 -16.66
CA PHE A 334 14.60 1.34 -15.80
C PHE A 334 15.51 2.51 -15.43
N LYS A 335 14.95 3.74 -15.45
CA LYS A 335 15.67 4.96 -15.11
C LYS A 335 15.36 5.47 -13.70
N HIS A 336 14.26 4.99 -13.12
CA HIS A 336 13.76 5.46 -11.84
C HIS A 336 13.25 4.31 -10.98
N MET A 337 13.58 4.36 -9.71
CA MET A 337 13.11 3.41 -8.68
C MET A 337 12.35 4.15 -7.58
N ASP A 338 11.16 3.67 -7.25
CA ASP A 338 10.40 4.07 -6.06
C ASP A 338 10.41 2.91 -5.06
N ILE A 339 11.07 3.09 -3.91
CA ILE A 339 11.00 2.15 -2.78
C ILE A 339 9.78 2.55 -1.95
N VAL A 340 8.74 1.73 -2.02
CA VAL A 340 7.41 2.10 -1.57
C VAL A 340 7.23 1.88 -0.07
N GLN A 341 6.95 2.95 0.66
CA GLN A 341 6.43 2.97 2.04
C GLN A 341 7.17 2.09 3.06
N VAL A 342 8.39 2.47 3.41
CA VAL A 342 9.11 1.90 4.56
C VAL A 342 8.62 2.59 5.84
N ASN A 343 8.08 1.82 6.79
CA ASN A 343 7.66 2.36 8.09
C ASN A 343 8.86 2.93 8.86
N GLU A 344 8.70 4.09 9.50
CA GLU A 344 9.78 4.77 10.23
C GLU A 344 10.35 3.95 11.39
N THR A 345 9.58 3.01 11.95
CA THR A 345 10.03 2.11 13.02
C THR A 345 10.72 0.85 12.49
N ASN A 346 10.73 0.61 11.17
CA ASN A 346 11.47 -0.49 10.55
C ASN A 346 12.96 -0.11 10.40
N PHE A 347 13.68 -0.10 11.52
CA PHE A 347 15.08 0.32 11.58
C PHE A 347 15.99 -0.48 10.66
N ASN A 348 15.72 -1.78 10.47
CA ASN A 348 16.54 -2.62 9.59
C ASN A 348 16.44 -2.16 8.12
N SER A 349 15.22 -2.00 7.60
CA SER A 349 15.03 -1.52 6.23
C SER A 349 15.54 -0.09 6.05
N ARG A 350 15.34 0.78 7.04
CA ARG A 350 15.87 2.15 6.99
C ARG A 350 17.39 2.17 6.94
N SER A 351 18.07 1.42 7.81
CA SER A 351 19.52 1.32 7.84
C SER A 351 20.08 0.75 6.52
N ASP A 352 19.39 -0.23 5.92
CA ASP A 352 19.76 -0.76 4.61
C ASP A 352 19.66 0.33 3.52
N MET A 353 18.54 1.10 3.51
CA MET A 353 18.34 2.20 2.55
C MET A 353 19.39 3.32 2.73
N GLU A 354 19.67 3.69 3.97
CA GLU A 354 20.70 4.67 4.31
C GLU A 354 22.10 4.18 3.87
N THR A 355 22.41 2.90 4.07
CA THR A 355 23.68 2.28 3.60
C THR A 355 23.79 2.29 2.08
N MET A 356 22.67 2.18 1.37
CA MET A 356 22.61 2.27 -0.09
C MET A 356 22.46 3.71 -0.60
N GLU A 357 22.50 4.72 0.27
CA GLU A 357 22.38 6.14 -0.06
C GLU A 357 21.06 6.49 -0.79
N ILE A 358 19.98 5.78 -0.45
CA ILE A 358 18.64 6.04 -1.00
C ILE A 358 18.09 7.35 -0.44
N LYS A 359 17.55 8.21 -1.31
CA LYS A 359 16.98 9.50 -0.91
C LYS A 359 15.52 9.33 -0.53
N TRP A 360 15.17 9.65 0.72
CA TRP A 360 13.77 9.76 1.12
C TRP A 360 13.16 11.01 0.46
N TYR A 361 12.03 10.85 -0.23
CA TYR A 361 11.46 11.94 -1.02
C TYR A 361 9.95 12.11 -0.89
N LYS A 362 9.24 11.12 -0.32
CA LYS A 362 7.83 11.23 0.05
C LYS A 362 7.63 10.70 1.46
N ARG A 363 6.70 11.32 2.20
CA ARG A 363 6.31 10.87 3.53
C ARG A 363 4.80 10.81 3.63
N HIS A 364 4.29 9.67 4.07
CA HIS A 364 2.89 9.46 4.38
C HIS A 364 2.73 9.23 5.87
N ARG A 365 1.58 9.61 6.44
CA ARG A 365 1.32 9.58 7.87
C ARG A 365 0.00 8.89 8.20
N HIS A 366 0.02 8.07 9.26
CA HIS A 366 -1.17 7.69 10.01
C HIS A 366 -1.28 8.55 11.27
N TYR A 367 -2.51 8.78 11.65
CA TYR A 367 -2.86 9.51 12.86
C TYR A 367 -3.62 8.61 13.80
N LYS A 368 -3.59 8.98 15.11
CA LYS A 368 -4.34 8.28 16.15
C LYS A 368 -4.98 9.25 17.11
N MET A 369 -6.04 8.77 17.74
CA MET A 369 -6.68 9.38 18.91
C MET A 369 -7.01 8.26 19.90
N ILE A 370 -6.74 8.47 21.18
CA ILE A 370 -7.07 7.57 22.29
C ILE A 370 -8.15 8.26 23.12
N PHE A 371 -9.19 7.52 23.55
CA PHE A 371 -10.36 8.06 24.25
C PHE A 371 -10.29 7.81 25.74
#